data_8dbb9b5e84823c2d64a81682b75a185b
#
_entry.id   8dbb9b5e84823c2d64a81682b75a185b
#
_cell.length_a   1.000
_cell.length_b   1.000
_cell.length_c   1.000
_cell.angle_alpha   90.00
_cell.angle_beta   90.00
_cell.angle_gamma   90.00
#
_symmetry.space_group_name_H-M   'P 1'
#
loop_
_entity.id
_entity.type
_entity.pdbx_description
1 polymer ?
#
loop_
_entity_poly.entity_id
_entity_poly.type
_entity_poly.pdbx_seq_one_letter_code
_entity_poly.pdbx_strand_id
1 'polypeptide(L)'
;QSYLLTSRWIGSVVGEVEGLDPQDKEKVDFYSRQFLSAMAPSNFVITNPAVLRQTAESGGENLLKGLENLLEDLERGKGRLKISMTDESAFEVGKNVATTPGKVIYQNELMQLIQYEPSTEEVHRRPLLFVPPWINKFYVLDLQPKNSLIKWAVDRGHTLFVVSWVNPRKELARKDFEDYMREGPLAALDAIERATGEREVNVLGFCIGGILMVATLAYLAAKGDTRVKSATFLATMVDLKDIGEVSVFIDEEQLRSLEEHVAEKGYLEGHHMAQMFNMMRENDLIWSFVVNNYLLGRDPMPFDLLYWNADSTRLPATMLVTYLRKIYQDNGLMKPGHLVLDGVPIDIRKIETPSYFVATKEDHIAPWVSS
;
A
#
# COMPACT_ATOMS: atom_id res chain seq x y z
N GLN A 1 12.00 -27.92 -19.89
CA GLN A 1 12.46 -27.15 -21.09
C GLN A 1 11.28 -26.75 -21.98
N SER A 2 10.36 -27.68 -22.34
CA SER A 2 9.21 -27.38 -23.22
C SER A 2 8.37 -26.21 -22.70
N TYR A 3 8.00 -26.20 -21.42
CA TYR A 3 7.27 -25.08 -20.81
C TYR A 3 8.00 -23.73 -21.00
N LEU A 4 9.30 -23.67 -20.70
CA LEU A 4 10.06 -22.42 -20.85
C LEU A 4 10.13 -21.92 -22.29
N LEU A 5 10.24 -22.84 -23.24
CA LEU A 5 10.23 -22.50 -24.68
C LEU A 5 8.85 -22.00 -25.11
N THR A 6 7.79 -22.71 -24.70
CA THR A 6 6.40 -22.32 -25.01
C THR A 6 6.04 -20.97 -24.36
N SER A 7 6.43 -20.75 -23.09
CA SER A 7 6.19 -19.47 -22.41
C SER A 7 6.88 -18.30 -23.09
N ARG A 8 8.14 -18.48 -23.48
CA ARG A 8 8.89 -17.45 -24.23
C ARG A 8 8.26 -17.16 -25.59
N TRP A 9 7.84 -18.22 -26.28
CA TRP A 9 7.18 -18.07 -27.59
C TRP A 9 5.85 -17.33 -27.45
N ILE A 10 5.00 -17.70 -26.49
CA ILE A 10 3.73 -16.99 -26.23
C ILE A 10 4.01 -15.53 -25.88
N GLY A 11 4.96 -15.25 -24.99
CA GLY A 11 5.33 -13.87 -24.61
C GLY A 11 5.84 -13.05 -25.81
N SER A 12 6.63 -13.66 -26.71
CA SER A 12 7.06 -13.01 -27.95
C SER A 12 5.87 -12.71 -28.87
N VAL A 13 4.98 -13.70 -29.10
CA VAL A 13 3.79 -13.51 -29.94
C VAL A 13 2.89 -12.41 -29.39
N VAL A 14 2.63 -12.41 -28.10
CA VAL A 14 1.82 -11.38 -27.43
C VAL A 14 2.47 -9.99 -27.55
N GLY A 15 3.79 -9.92 -27.33
CA GLY A 15 4.54 -8.66 -27.43
C GLY A 15 4.58 -8.06 -28.85
N GLU A 16 4.48 -8.92 -29.90
CA GLU A 16 4.51 -8.55 -31.30
C GLU A 16 3.12 -8.24 -31.89
N VAL A 17 2.03 -8.37 -31.11
CA VAL A 17 0.67 -8.02 -31.58
C VAL A 17 0.58 -6.55 -31.91
N GLU A 18 0.25 -6.24 -33.16
CA GLU A 18 0.03 -4.88 -33.65
C GLU A 18 -1.45 -4.52 -33.68
N GLY A 19 -1.73 -3.21 -33.62
CA GLY A 19 -3.11 -2.69 -33.77
C GLY A 19 -3.94 -2.66 -32.48
N LEU A 20 -3.38 -3.09 -31.34
CA LEU A 20 -4.00 -2.92 -30.04
C LEU A 20 -3.72 -1.51 -29.49
N ASP A 21 -4.68 -0.97 -28.75
CA ASP A 21 -4.43 0.20 -27.91
C ASP A 21 -3.34 -0.13 -26.88
N PRO A 22 -2.47 0.83 -26.51
CA PRO A 22 -1.38 0.59 -25.56
C PRO A 22 -1.86 -0.03 -24.23
N GLN A 23 -2.98 0.41 -23.69
CA GLN A 23 -3.53 -0.12 -22.45
C GLN A 23 -4.05 -1.57 -22.62
N ASP A 24 -4.71 -1.87 -23.75
CA ASP A 24 -5.15 -3.23 -24.05
C ASP A 24 -3.96 -4.17 -24.25
N LYS A 25 -2.87 -3.67 -24.85
CA LYS A 25 -1.64 -4.44 -24.98
C LYS A 25 -1.02 -4.79 -23.63
N GLU A 26 -0.96 -3.83 -22.69
CA GLU A 26 -0.50 -4.07 -21.33
C GLU A 26 -1.35 -5.11 -20.59
N LYS A 27 -2.69 -5.04 -20.74
CA LYS A 27 -3.60 -6.04 -20.16
C LYS A 27 -3.37 -7.43 -20.74
N VAL A 28 -3.26 -7.57 -22.06
CA VAL A 28 -3.02 -8.85 -22.71
C VAL A 28 -1.69 -9.45 -22.26
N ASP A 29 -0.63 -8.63 -22.17
CA ASP A 29 0.67 -9.08 -21.67
C ASP A 29 0.58 -9.51 -20.20
N PHE A 30 -0.02 -8.70 -19.33
CA PHE A 30 -0.20 -9.02 -17.92
C PHE A 30 -0.97 -10.33 -17.71
N TYR A 31 -2.16 -10.48 -18.29
CA TYR A 31 -2.97 -11.68 -18.11
C TYR A 31 -2.36 -12.92 -18.77
N SER A 32 -1.63 -12.75 -19.87
CA SER A 32 -0.85 -13.84 -20.47
C SER A 32 0.25 -14.33 -19.54
N ARG A 33 0.98 -13.41 -18.88
CA ARG A 33 1.98 -13.76 -17.86
C ARG A 33 1.33 -14.47 -16.67
N GLN A 34 0.18 -13.97 -16.17
CA GLN A 34 -0.57 -14.63 -15.09
C GLN A 34 -0.94 -16.06 -15.46
N PHE A 35 -1.46 -16.27 -16.66
CA PHE A 35 -1.79 -17.60 -17.14
C PHE A 35 -0.56 -18.51 -17.24
N LEU A 36 0.53 -18.02 -17.83
CA LEU A 36 1.78 -18.77 -17.94
C LEU A 36 2.34 -19.11 -16.54
N SER A 37 2.37 -18.17 -15.61
CA SER A 37 2.79 -18.42 -14.24
C SER A 37 1.93 -19.50 -13.57
N ALA A 38 0.61 -19.46 -13.74
CA ALA A 38 -0.31 -20.46 -13.20
C ALA A 38 -0.03 -21.88 -13.76
N MET A 39 0.33 -21.96 -15.04
CA MET A 39 0.62 -23.22 -15.73
C MET A 39 2.05 -23.73 -15.54
N ALA A 40 2.86 -23.05 -14.70
CA ALA A 40 4.24 -23.45 -14.46
C ALA A 40 4.30 -24.86 -13.85
N PRO A 41 5.14 -25.78 -14.40
CA PRO A 41 5.27 -27.15 -13.88
C PRO A 41 5.67 -27.24 -12.40
N SER A 42 6.29 -26.19 -11.86
CA SER A 42 6.61 -26.07 -10.43
C SER A 42 5.38 -26.01 -9.53
N ASN A 43 4.22 -25.66 -10.07
CA ASN A 43 2.98 -25.47 -9.31
C ASN A 43 2.13 -26.73 -9.18
N PHE A 44 2.60 -27.87 -9.69
CA PHE A 44 1.86 -29.13 -9.69
C PHE A 44 2.66 -30.25 -9.04
N VAL A 45 1.99 -31.10 -8.27
CA VAL A 45 2.58 -32.22 -7.52
C VAL A 45 3.42 -33.12 -8.42
N ILE A 46 2.85 -33.53 -9.59
CA ILE A 46 3.46 -34.56 -10.48
C ILE A 46 4.61 -34.01 -11.34
N THR A 47 4.80 -32.68 -11.41
CA THR A 47 5.80 -32.06 -12.28
C THR A 47 6.83 -31.23 -11.52
N ASN A 48 6.63 -31.02 -10.20
CA ASN A 48 7.60 -30.34 -9.36
C ASN A 48 8.59 -31.34 -8.73
N PRO A 49 9.89 -31.32 -9.11
CA PRO A 49 10.85 -32.30 -8.60
C PRO A 49 11.07 -32.20 -7.07
N ALA A 50 10.93 -31.02 -6.48
CA ALA A 50 11.08 -30.84 -5.04
C ALA A 50 9.90 -31.47 -4.29
N VAL A 51 8.67 -31.29 -4.81
CA VAL A 51 7.47 -31.90 -4.23
C VAL A 51 7.54 -33.43 -4.35
N LEU A 52 7.89 -33.95 -5.54
CA LEU A 52 8.03 -35.40 -5.74
C LEU A 52 9.05 -36.03 -4.77
N ARG A 53 10.20 -35.37 -4.59
CA ARG A 53 11.22 -35.82 -3.62
C ARG A 53 10.68 -35.81 -2.21
N GLN A 54 10.11 -34.70 -1.76
CA GLN A 54 9.53 -34.56 -0.42
C GLN A 54 8.43 -35.60 -0.19
N THR A 55 7.57 -35.86 -1.18
CA THR A 55 6.50 -36.86 -1.08
C THR A 55 7.07 -38.28 -0.92
N ALA A 56 8.13 -38.61 -1.67
CA ALA A 56 8.78 -39.92 -1.54
C ALA A 56 9.50 -40.06 -0.18
N GLU A 57 10.19 -39.02 0.30
CA GLU A 57 10.91 -39.03 1.57
C GLU A 57 9.97 -39.07 2.79
N SER A 58 8.82 -38.38 2.72
CA SER A 58 7.83 -38.33 3.81
C SER A 58 6.75 -39.40 3.73
N GLY A 59 6.77 -40.29 2.72
CA GLY A 59 5.68 -41.25 2.50
C GLY A 59 4.33 -40.60 2.19
N GLY A 60 4.32 -39.35 1.70
CA GLY A 60 3.12 -38.60 1.36
C GLY A 60 2.58 -37.68 2.47
N GLU A 61 3.22 -37.65 3.64
CA GLU A 61 2.78 -36.80 4.77
C GLU A 61 2.73 -35.31 4.41
N ASN A 62 3.65 -34.81 3.55
CA ASN A 62 3.64 -33.44 3.08
C ASN A 62 2.33 -33.07 2.36
N LEU A 63 1.74 -33.97 1.59
CA LEU A 63 0.49 -33.74 0.87
C LEU A 63 -0.73 -33.75 1.82
N LEU A 64 -0.70 -34.59 2.86
CA LEU A 64 -1.75 -34.59 3.90
C LEU A 64 -1.69 -33.28 4.68
N LYS A 65 -0.51 -32.89 5.14
CA LYS A 65 -0.32 -31.59 5.82
C LYS A 65 -0.69 -30.40 4.92
N GLY A 66 -0.31 -30.47 3.65
CA GLY A 66 -0.69 -29.46 2.66
C GLY A 66 -2.20 -29.34 2.45
N LEU A 67 -2.93 -30.44 2.48
CA LEU A 67 -4.38 -30.44 2.44
C LEU A 67 -4.99 -29.83 3.71
N GLU A 68 -4.45 -30.14 4.89
CA GLU A 68 -4.86 -29.51 6.15
C GLU A 68 -4.69 -28.00 6.07
N ASN A 69 -3.51 -27.51 5.65
CA ASN A 69 -3.24 -26.07 5.49
C ASN A 69 -4.22 -25.40 4.50
N LEU A 70 -4.56 -26.08 3.39
CA LEU A 70 -5.55 -25.58 2.43
C LEU A 70 -6.95 -25.46 3.05
N LEU A 71 -7.37 -26.48 3.81
CA LEU A 71 -8.68 -26.48 4.47
C LEU A 71 -8.78 -25.39 5.55
N GLU A 72 -7.73 -25.18 6.33
CA GLU A 72 -7.63 -24.09 7.31
C GLU A 72 -7.73 -22.71 6.64
N ASP A 73 -7.05 -22.53 5.50
CA ASP A 73 -7.09 -21.27 4.73
C ASP A 73 -8.47 -21.03 4.11
N LEU A 74 -9.17 -22.08 3.66
CA LEU A 74 -10.55 -21.99 3.18
C LEU A 74 -11.53 -21.67 4.30
N GLU A 75 -11.38 -22.28 5.47
CA GLU A 75 -12.22 -22.03 6.65
C GLU A 75 -12.04 -20.58 7.12
N ARG A 76 -10.79 -20.13 7.29
CA ARG A 76 -10.44 -18.77 7.66
C ARG A 76 -10.98 -17.74 6.64
N GLY A 77 -10.95 -18.09 5.36
CA GLY A 77 -11.51 -17.29 4.28
C GLY A 77 -13.03 -17.41 4.11
N LYS A 78 -13.72 -18.18 4.96
CA LYS A 78 -15.19 -18.42 4.88
C LYS A 78 -15.61 -18.93 3.48
N GLY A 79 -14.89 -19.92 2.98
CA GLY A 79 -15.08 -20.54 1.67
C GLY A 79 -14.33 -19.82 0.53
N ARG A 80 -13.63 -18.74 0.77
CA ARG A 80 -12.68 -18.12 -0.15
C ARG A 80 -11.27 -18.52 0.25
N LEU A 81 -10.41 -18.82 -0.72
CA LEU A 81 -9.02 -19.14 -0.41
C LEU A 81 -8.28 -17.88 0.07
N LYS A 82 -7.95 -17.83 1.37
CA LYS A 82 -7.10 -16.81 2.00
C LYS A 82 -5.77 -17.46 2.33
N ILE A 83 -4.83 -17.44 1.39
CA ILE A 83 -3.50 -18.06 1.54
C ILE A 83 -2.78 -17.48 2.75
N SER A 84 -2.28 -18.34 3.64
CA SER A 84 -1.42 -17.96 4.76
C SER A 84 -0.03 -17.61 4.24
N MET A 85 0.34 -16.33 4.30
CA MET A 85 1.66 -15.87 3.86
C MET A 85 2.67 -15.77 5.01
N THR A 86 2.18 -15.72 6.25
CA THR A 86 2.98 -15.64 7.48
C THR A 86 2.22 -16.26 8.63
N ASP A 87 2.94 -16.68 9.66
CA ASP A 87 2.32 -17.01 10.94
C ASP A 87 1.83 -15.73 11.64
N GLU A 88 0.55 -15.40 11.44
CA GLU A 88 -0.09 -14.22 12.04
C GLU A 88 -0.11 -14.32 13.59
N SER A 89 -0.07 -15.53 14.17
CA SER A 89 -0.13 -15.75 15.63
C SER A 89 1.15 -15.32 16.33
N ALA A 90 2.25 -15.21 15.59
CA ALA A 90 3.54 -14.76 16.11
C ALA A 90 3.60 -13.24 16.37
N PHE A 91 2.59 -12.48 15.93
CA PHE A 91 2.61 -11.02 16.00
C PHE A 91 1.39 -10.47 16.73
N GLU A 92 1.63 -9.43 17.54
CA GLU A 92 0.58 -8.66 18.19
C GLU A 92 0.99 -7.20 18.26
N VAL A 93 0.16 -6.33 17.69
CA VAL A 93 0.38 -4.87 17.67
C VAL A 93 0.46 -4.33 19.09
N GLY A 94 1.51 -3.56 19.37
CA GLY A 94 1.82 -3.01 20.69
C GLY A 94 2.60 -3.96 21.63
N LYS A 95 2.82 -5.23 21.24
CA LYS A 95 3.64 -6.18 22.01
C LYS A 95 4.97 -6.51 21.34
N ASN A 96 4.95 -6.85 20.06
CA ASN A 96 6.16 -7.21 19.31
C ASN A 96 6.22 -6.62 17.90
N VAL A 97 5.17 -5.91 17.47
CA VAL A 97 5.16 -4.96 16.35
C VAL A 97 4.53 -3.65 16.81
N ALA A 98 4.93 -2.52 16.22
CA ALA A 98 4.50 -1.18 16.62
C ALA A 98 4.73 -0.91 18.11
N THR A 99 5.94 -1.21 18.59
CA THR A 99 6.25 -1.18 20.04
C THR A 99 6.91 0.11 20.49
N THR A 100 7.21 1.03 19.59
CA THR A 100 7.77 2.34 19.96
C THR A 100 6.75 3.09 20.83
N PRO A 101 7.12 3.50 22.07
CA PRO A 101 6.17 4.11 23.00
C PRO A 101 5.60 5.42 22.47
N GLY A 102 4.29 5.59 22.60
CA GLY A 102 3.59 6.79 22.16
C GLY A 102 2.19 6.91 22.73
N LYS A 103 1.56 8.05 22.52
CA LYS A 103 0.20 8.34 23.00
C LYS A 103 -0.60 9.02 21.89
N VAL A 104 -1.88 8.69 21.81
CA VAL A 104 -2.83 9.43 20.99
C VAL A 104 -3.08 10.78 21.64
N ILE A 105 -2.75 11.88 20.96
CA ILE A 105 -2.93 13.25 21.45
C ILE A 105 -4.10 13.97 20.80
N TYR A 106 -4.59 13.46 19.68
CA TYR A 106 -5.74 14.00 18.96
C TYR A 106 -6.48 12.88 18.22
N GLN A 107 -7.78 13.04 18.09
CA GLN A 107 -8.63 12.11 17.35
C GLN A 107 -9.80 12.84 16.70
N ASN A 108 -10.15 12.42 15.48
CA ASN A 108 -11.39 12.77 14.80
C ASN A 108 -12.03 11.53 14.15
N GLU A 109 -12.98 11.69 13.23
CA GLU A 109 -13.64 10.57 12.56
C GLU A 109 -12.72 9.77 11.63
N LEU A 110 -11.70 10.40 11.03
CA LEU A 110 -10.81 9.80 10.04
C LEU A 110 -9.49 9.30 10.61
N MET A 111 -8.99 9.91 11.70
CA MET A 111 -7.66 9.53 12.18
C MET A 111 -7.47 9.76 13.68
N GLN A 112 -6.47 9.07 14.22
CA GLN A 112 -5.79 9.39 15.47
C GLN A 112 -4.39 9.93 15.18
N LEU A 113 -3.95 10.93 15.92
CA LEU A 113 -2.58 11.44 15.86
C LEU A 113 -1.80 10.89 17.05
N ILE A 114 -0.78 10.08 16.76
CA ILE A 114 0.10 9.48 17.77
C ILE A 114 1.33 10.37 17.91
N GLN A 115 1.63 10.81 19.13
CA GLN A 115 2.93 11.41 19.50
C GLN A 115 3.79 10.34 20.16
N TYR A 116 5.00 10.13 19.66
CA TYR A 116 5.95 9.18 20.24
C TYR A 116 6.70 9.82 21.42
N GLU A 117 6.98 9.01 22.43
CA GLU A 117 7.71 9.45 23.62
C GLU A 117 9.19 9.63 23.27
N PRO A 118 9.84 10.74 23.72
CA PRO A 118 11.26 10.95 23.45
C PRO A 118 12.11 9.89 24.18
N SER A 119 13.15 9.42 23.52
CA SER A 119 14.16 8.51 24.11
C SER A 119 15.48 9.23 24.43
N THR A 120 15.56 10.55 24.14
CA THR A 120 16.73 11.40 24.37
C THR A 120 16.40 12.51 25.37
N GLU A 121 17.42 13.02 26.08
CA GLU A 121 17.24 14.13 27.05
C GLU A 121 16.82 15.44 26.37
N GLU A 122 17.32 15.68 25.17
CA GLU A 122 16.98 16.83 24.34
C GLU A 122 16.38 16.36 23.02
N VAL A 123 15.45 17.15 22.48
CA VAL A 123 14.81 16.88 21.19
C VAL A 123 14.98 18.06 20.24
N HIS A 124 14.93 17.78 18.95
CA HIS A 124 14.92 18.83 17.94
C HIS A 124 13.65 19.68 18.09
N ARG A 125 13.81 20.99 18.03
CA ARG A 125 12.72 21.95 18.21
C ARG A 125 11.58 21.72 17.23
N ARG A 126 11.90 21.49 15.93
CA ARG A 126 10.90 21.32 14.87
C ARG A 126 10.39 19.87 14.85
N PRO A 127 9.07 19.65 15.09
CA PRO A 127 8.49 18.33 15.02
C PRO A 127 8.52 17.72 13.60
N LEU A 128 8.44 16.40 13.53
CA LEU A 128 8.29 15.63 12.31
C LEU A 128 6.92 14.96 12.30
N LEU A 129 6.11 15.27 11.28
CA LEU A 129 4.83 14.61 11.02
C LEU A 129 4.99 13.56 9.93
N PHE A 130 4.67 12.31 10.24
CA PHE A 130 4.58 11.23 9.26
C PHE A 130 3.13 10.98 8.85
N VAL A 131 2.87 11.01 7.53
CA VAL A 131 1.58 10.69 6.90
C VAL A 131 1.72 9.40 6.10
N PRO A 132 1.31 8.25 6.68
CA PRO A 132 1.36 6.96 6.01
C PRO A 132 0.19 6.81 5.02
N PRO A 133 0.23 5.77 4.15
CA PRO A 133 -0.91 5.40 3.33
C PRO A 133 -2.11 4.98 4.18
N TRP A 134 -3.32 5.20 3.66
CA TRP A 134 -4.58 4.79 4.32
C TRP A 134 -5.11 3.42 3.85
N ILE A 135 -4.43 2.76 2.92
CA ILE A 135 -4.78 1.41 2.46
C ILE A 135 -4.31 0.30 3.40
N ASN A 136 -3.36 0.60 4.28
CA ASN A 136 -2.85 -0.28 5.33
C ASN A 136 -2.73 0.48 6.65
N LYS A 137 -2.34 -0.23 7.71
CA LYS A 137 -2.13 0.35 9.03
C LYS A 137 -0.85 1.21 9.09
N PHE A 138 -0.83 2.16 10.02
CA PHE A 138 0.22 3.17 10.18
C PHE A 138 1.63 2.62 10.46
N TYR A 139 1.73 1.38 10.99
CA TYR A 139 2.97 0.85 11.58
C TYR A 139 3.93 0.21 10.59
N VAL A 140 3.78 0.42 9.28
CA VAL A 140 4.75 -0.07 8.27
C VAL A 140 6.19 0.38 8.56
N LEU A 141 6.37 1.57 9.11
CA LEU A 141 7.69 2.10 9.50
C LEU A 141 8.02 1.88 10.97
N ASP A 142 7.22 1.08 11.70
CA ASP A 142 7.43 0.68 13.11
C ASP A 142 7.12 -0.81 13.30
N LEU A 143 7.69 -1.68 12.47
CA LEU A 143 7.42 -3.12 12.54
C LEU A 143 7.99 -3.72 13.83
N GLN A 144 9.30 -3.89 13.91
CA GLN A 144 10.00 -4.35 15.09
C GLN A 144 11.14 -3.37 15.46
N PRO A 145 11.64 -3.37 16.70
CA PRO A 145 12.69 -2.42 17.10
C PRO A 145 13.95 -2.43 16.21
N LYS A 146 14.26 -3.56 15.60
CA LYS A 146 15.44 -3.73 14.70
C LYS A 146 15.24 -3.12 13.32
N ASN A 147 13.99 -2.95 12.88
CA ASN A 147 13.59 -2.43 11.55
C ASN A 147 12.50 -1.35 11.65
N SER A 148 12.56 -0.51 12.69
CA SER A 148 11.68 0.65 12.90
C SER A 148 12.37 1.95 12.53
N LEU A 149 11.89 2.62 11.48
CA LEU A 149 12.29 3.99 11.16
C LEU A 149 11.76 4.98 12.21
N ILE A 150 10.60 4.70 12.78
CA ILE A 150 9.98 5.50 13.85
C ILE A 150 10.91 5.52 15.06
N LYS A 151 11.29 4.34 15.56
CA LYS A 151 12.25 4.22 16.67
C LYS A 151 13.57 4.90 16.36
N TRP A 152 14.10 4.68 15.16
CA TRP A 152 15.34 5.30 14.70
C TRP A 152 15.28 6.82 14.75
N ALA A 153 14.16 7.44 14.33
CA ALA A 153 13.98 8.89 14.36
C ALA A 153 13.87 9.42 15.80
N VAL A 154 13.08 8.73 16.65
CA VAL A 154 12.94 9.09 18.07
C VAL A 154 14.28 8.98 18.79
N ASP A 155 15.07 7.93 18.56
CA ASP A 155 16.40 7.75 19.15
C ASP A 155 17.42 8.80 18.68
N ARG A 156 17.09 9.61 17.67
CA ARG A 156 17.87 10.76 17.19
C ARG A 156 17.30 12.10 17.58
N GLY A 157 16.39 12.09 18.54
CA GLY A 157 15.84 13.32 19.14
C GLY A 157 14.74 13.98 18.30
N HIS A 158 14.13 13.29 17.35
CA HIS A 158 12.96 13.83 16.66
C HIS A 158 11.71 13.71 17.52
N THR A 159 11.00 14.82 17.71
CA THR A 159 9.62 14.80 18.22
C THR A 159 8.72 14.34 17.08
N LEU A 160 8.31 13.08 17.10
CA LEU A 160 7.64 12.45 15.98
C LEU A 160 6.15 12.28 16.23
N PHE A 161 5.37 12.63 15.22
CA PHE A 161 3.92 12.41 15.14
C PHE A 161 3.57 11.54 13.95
N VAL A 162 2.63 10.63 14.12
CA VAL A 162 2.16 9.74 13.05
C VAL A 162 0.64 9.78 12.96
N VAL A 163 0.13 9.93 11.75
CA VAL A 163 -1.30 9.77 11.46
C VAL A 163 -1.64 8.29 11.42
N SER A 164 -2.56 7.86 12.28
CA SER A 164 -3.17 6.53 12.24
C SER A 164 -4.57 6.63 11.67
N TRP A 165 -4.73 6.23 10.41
CA TRP A 165 -6.03 6.29 9.74
C TRP A 165 -7.02 5.27 10.30
N VAL A 166 -8.29 5.66 10.36
CA VAL A 166 -9.37 4.74 10.74
C VAL A 166 -9.53 3.64 9.68
N ASN A 167 -10.01 2.47 10.09
CA ASN A 167 -10.53 1.47 9.14
C ASN A 167 -12.01 1.83 8.86
N PRO A 168 -12.34 2.45 7.71
CA PRO A 168 -13.64 3.09 7.52
C PRO A 168 -14.77 2.08 7.45
N ARG A 169 -15.94 2.52 7.92
CA ARG A 169 -17.21 1.82 7.84
C ARG A 169 -18.16 2.59 6.92
N LYS A 170 -19.36 2.07 6.71
CA LYS A 170 -20.38 2.66 5.83
C LYS A 170 -20.72 4.12 6.16
N GLU A 171 -20.63 4.50 7.43
CA GLU A 171 -20.88 5.87 7.89
C GLU A 171 -19.92 6.88 7.27
N LEU A 172 -18.71 6.43 6.91
CA LEU A 172 -17.68 7.25 6.28
C LEU A 172 -17.66 7.16 4.74
N ALA A 173 -18.68 6.54 4.14
CA ALA A 173 -18.76 6.32 2.68
C ALA A 173 -18.61 7.59 1.84
N ARG A 174 -19.00 8.75 2.39
CA ARG A 174 -18.98 10.06 1.72
C ARG A 174 -17.69 10.84 1.94
N LYS A 175 -16.78 10.36 2.79
CA LYS A 175 -15.47 11.01 2.98
C LYS A 175 -14.70 10.95 1.67
N ASP A 176 -14.18 12.12 1.25
CA ASP A 176 -13.48 12.31 0.00
C ASP A 176 -12.00 12.67 0.24
N PHE A 177 -11.22 12.81 -0.82
CA PHE A 177 -9.82 13.21 -0.79
C PHE A 177 -9.61 14.56 -0.07
N GLU A 178 -10.54 15.48 -0.25
CA GLU A 178 -10.58 16.76 0.47
C GLU A 178 -10.73 16.57 1.98
N ASP A 179 -11.61 15.65 2.42
CA ASP A 179 -11.79 15.35 3.84
C ASP A 179 -10.52 14.74 4.44
N TYR A 180 -9.85 13.85 3.70
CA TYR A 180 -8.57 13.28 4.12
C TYR A 180 -7.48 14.35 4.26
N MET A 181 -7.43 15.35 3.37
CA MET A 181 -6.53 16.50 3.50
C MET A 181 -6.87 17.32 4.75
N ARG A 182 -8.14 17.67 4.93
CA ARG A 182 -8.60 18.56 6.00
C ARG A 182 -8.52 17.90 7.38
N GLU A 183 -9.03 16.68 7.49
CA GLU A 183 -9.12 15.94 8.76
C GLU A 183 -7.87 15.12 9.06
N GLY A 184 -6.96 14.94 8.09
CA GLY A 184 -5.66 14.31 8.24
C GLY A 184 -4.55 15.33 8.48
N PRO A 185 -3.72 15.63 7.46
CA PRO A 185 -2.52 16.45 7.64
C PRO A 185 -2.81 17.86 8.16
N LEU A 186 -3.85 18.56 7.72
CA LEU A 186 -4.15 19.91 8.24
C LEU A 186 -4.55 19.86 9.70
N ALA A 187 -5.43 18.95 10.11
CA ALA A 187 -5.81 18.76 11.51
C ALA A 187 -4.61 18.31 12.37
N ALA A 188 -3.72 17.47 11.81
CA ALA A 188 -2.50 17.05 12.49
C ALA A 188 -1.55 18.23 12.75
N LEU A 189 -1.34 19.09 11.75
CA LEU A 189 -0.51 20.31 11.92
C LEU A 189 -1.04 21.22 13.04
N ASP A 190 -2.36 21.41 13.09
CA ASP A 190 -3.01 22.22 14.15
C ASP A 190 -2.91 21.54 15.53
N ALA A 191 -3.01 20.21 15.59
CA ALA A 191 -2.86 19.46 16.83
C ALA A 191 -1.41 19.49 17.35
N ILE A 192 -0.43 19.42 16.45
CA ILE A 192 1.00 19.52 16.78
C ILE A 192 1.31 20.91 17.37
N GLU A 193 0.83 21.98 16.74
CA GLU A 193 1.02 23.35 17.25
C GLU A 193 0.43 23.51 18.66
N ARG A 194 -0.78 22.98 18.91
CA ARG A 194 -1.40 22.98 20.24
C ARG A 194 -0.64 22.17 21.28
N ALA A 195 -0.07 21.02 20.87
CA ALA A 195 0.62 20.13 21.80
C ALA A 195 2.04 20.58 22.15
N THR A 196 2.74 21.22 21.21
CA THR A 196 4.16 21.55 21.34
C THR A 196 4.44 23.05 21.46
N GLY A 197 3.51 23.90 21.04
CA GLY A 197 3.73 25.33 20.86
C GLY A 197 4.55 25.68 19.60
N GLU A 198 5.00 24.66 18.83
CA GLU A 198 5.80 24.85 17.62
C GLU A 198 4.89 24.84 16.39
N ARG A 199 4.89 25.95 15.67
CA ARG A 199 4.13 26.11 14.43
C ARG A 199 4.84 25.47 13.24
N GLU A 200 6.16 25.47 13.23
CA GLU A 200 6.98 24.96 12.14
C GLU A 200 7.16 23.45 12.25
N VAL A 201 6.80 22.71 11.19
CA VAL A 201 6.82 21.25 11.15
C VAL A 201 7.58 20.77 9.91
N ASN A 202 8.32 19.69 10.02
CA ASN A 202 8.80 18.90 8.88
C ASN A 202 7.82 17.77 8.64
N VAL A 203 7.63 17.36 7.38
CA VAL A 203 6.70 16.28 7.05
C VAL A 203 7.40 15.14 6.32
N LEU A 204 6.90 13.92 6.53
CA LEU A 204 7.27 12.74 5.78
C LEU A 204 5.99 12.10 5.25
N GLY A 205 5.86 11.98 3.93
CA GLY A 205 4.77 11.29 3.26
C GLY A 205 5.25 9.97 2.67
N PHE A 206 4.47 8.91 2.84
CA PHE A 206 4.79 7.61 2.27
C PHE A 206 3.69 7.17 1.30
N CYS A 207 4.10 6.82 0.06
CA CYS A 207 3.23 6.29 -0.99
C CYS A 207 2.01 7.23 -1.21
N ILE A 208 0.78 6.73 -1.15
CA ILE A 208 -0.43 7.54 -1.29
C ILE A 208 -0.59 8.62 -0.20
N GLY A 209 -0.05 8.40 0.99
CA GLY A 209 0.06 9.44 2.02
C GLY A 209 0.96 10.59 1.59
N GLY A 210 2.00 10.30 0.79
CA GLY A 210 2.83 11.30 0.15
C GLY A 210 2.07 12.09 -0.92
N ILE A 211 1.25 11.43 -1.75
CA ILE A 211 0.38 12.10 -2.74
C ILE A 211 -0.56 13.10 -2.04
N LEU A 212 -1.17 12.69 -0.94
CA LEU A 212 -2.00 13.57 -0.11
C LEU A 212 -1.20 14.77 0.43
N MET A 213 0.04 14.53 0.87
CA MET A 213 0.92 15.60 1.34
C MET A 213 1.34 16.57 0.24
N VAL A 214 1.62 16.10 -0.99
CA VAL A 214 1.89 16.99 -2.14
C VAL A 214 0.70 17.89 -2.40
N ALA A 215 -0.53 17.32 -2.44
CA ALA A 215 -1.75 18.12 -2.60
C ALA A 215 -1.96 19.12 -1.44
N THR A 216 -1.66 18.68 -0.21
CA THR A 216 -1.73 19.53 1.00
C THR A 216 -0.72 20.68 0.93
N LEU A 217 0.52 20.45 0.47
CA LEU A 217 1.54 21.50 0.32
C LEU A 217 1.13 22.53 -0.72
N ALA A 218 0.54 22.09 -1.85
CA ALA A 218 0.02 23.01 -2.86
C ALA A 218 -1.17 23.84 -2.34
N TYR A 219 -2.04 23.23 -1.53
CA TYR A 219 -3.12 23.92 -0.83
C TYR A 219 -2.56 24.99 0.15
N LEU A 220 -1.59 24.62 0.99
CA LEU A 220 -0.95 25.53 1.93
C LEU A 220 -0.25 26.68 1.21
N ALA A 221 0.45 26.41 0.11
CA ALA A 221 1.08 27.43 -0.72
C ALA A 221 0.06 28.44 -1.27
N ALA A 222 -1.09 27.96 -1.76
CA ALA A 222 -2.18 28.82 -2.25
C ALA A 222 -2.81 29.66 -1.13
N LYS A 223 -2.79 29.19 0.12
CA LYS A 223 -3.26 29.94 1.31
C LYS A 223 -2.17 30.84 1.93
N GLY A 224 -0.95 30.81 1.44
CA GLY A 224 0.19 31.53 2.03
C GLY A 224 0.63 30.96 3.40
N ASP A 225 0.28 29.71 3.69
CA ASP A 225 0.69 29.03 4.93
C ASP A 225 2.04 28.34 4.75
N THR A 226 3.04 28.81 5.48
CA THR A 226 4.45 28.39 5.39
C THR A 226 4.91 27.53 6.55
N ARG A 227 4.00 26.93 7.32
CA ARG A 227 4.35 26.16 8.53
C ARG A 227 5.09 24.86 8.24
N VAL A 228 4.96 24.28 7.04
CA VAL A 228 5.78 23.11 6.62
C VAL A 228 7.10 23.60 6.06
N LYS A 229 8.21 23.24 6.70
CA LYS A 229 9.56 23.73 6.37
C LYS A 229 10.37 22.80 5.50
N SER A 230 10.10 21.51 5.56
CA SER A 230 10.66 20.53 4.63
C SER A 230 9.70 19.35 4.47
N ALA A 231 9.75 18.71 3.31
CA ALA A 231 8.98 17.52 3.02
C ALA A 231 9.90 16.41 2.53
N THR A 232 9.70 15.20 3.05
CA THR A 232 10.36 13.99 2.56
C THR A 232 9.29 13.06 2.03
N PHE A 233 9.49 12.53 0.83
CA PHE A 233 8.57 11.62 0.17
C PHE A 233 9.23 10.28 -0.07
N LEU A 234 8.60 9.20 0.43
CA LEU A 234 9.07 7.84 0.24
C LEU A 234 8.12 7.11 -0.71
N ALA A 235 8.64 6.56 -1.81
CA ALA A 235 7.88 5.81 -2.82
C ALA A 235 6.57 6.53 -3.20
N THR A 236 6.65 7.84 -3.47
CA THR A 236 5.51 8.71 -3.75
C THR A 236 5.51 9.10 -5.23
N MET A 237 4.45 8.74 -5.93
CA MET A 237 4.23 9.17 -7.31
C MET A 237 3.57 10.56 -7.32
N VAL A 238 4.04 11.43 -8.19
CA VAL A 238 3.49 12.78 -8.42
C VAL A 238 2.94 12.90 -9.84
N ASP A 239 3.69 12.41 -10.83
CA ASP A 239 3.24 12.28 -12.22
C ASP A 239 2.75 10.86 -12.46
N LEU A 240 1.44 10.70 -12.57
CA LEU A 240 0.75 9.42 -12.76
C LEU A 240 0.54 9.05 -14.22
N LYS A 241 1.38 9.58 -15.12
CA LYS A 241 1.35 9.23 -16.54
C LYS A 241 1.84 7.82 -16.80
N ASP A 242 2.86 7.40 -16.07
CA ASP A 242 3.42 6.04 -16.12
C ASP A 242 3.28 5.42 -14.71
N ILE A 243 2.22 4.67 -14.52
CA ILE A 243 1.90 3.99 -13.26
C ILE A 243 2.24 2.51 -13.26
N GLY A 244 3.02 2.07 -14.26
CA GLY A 244 3.41 0.68 -14.40
C GLY A 244 2.22 -0.28 -14.48
N GLU A 245 2.36 -1.47 -13.91
CA GLU A 245 1.34 -2.53 -13.99
C GLU A 245 0.00 -2.18 -13.30
N VAL A 246 -0.04 -1.16 -12.46
CA VAL A 246 -1.30 -0.67 -11.85
C VAL A 246 -2.29 -0.20 -12.92
N SER A 247 -1.80 0.28 -14.09
CA SER A 247 -2.58 0.69 -15.28
C SER A 247 -3.55 -0.38 -15.75
N VAL A 248 -3.20 -1.65 -15.60
CA VAL A 248 -4.03 -2.81 -16.01
C VAL A 248 -5.36 -2.86 -15.25
N PHE A 249 -5.40 -2.30 -14.04
CA PHE A 249 -6.57 -2.30 -13.16
C PHE A 249 -7.37 -0.98 -13.18
N ILE A 250 -6.93 0.01 -13.98
CA ILE A 250 -7.53 1.35 -13.99
C ILE A 250 -7.93 1.73 -15.42
N ASP A 251 -9.11 1.28 -15.85
CA ASP A 251 -9.78 1.75 -17.08
C ASP A 251 -11.23 2.13 -16.79
N GLU A 252 -11.90 2.71 -17.79
CA GLU A 252 -13.26 3.25 -17.63
C GLU A 252 -14.28 2.15 -17.27
N GLU A 253 -14.16 0.94 -17.84
CA GLU A 253 -15.08 -0.16 -17.58
C GLU A 253 -14.89 -0.71 -16.17
N GLN A 254 -13.64 -0.92 -15.77
CA GLN A 254 -13.28 -1.40 -14.44
C GLN A 254 -13.63 -0.38 -13.36
N LEU A 255 -13.38 0.91 -13.60
CA LEU A 255 -13.76 1.97 -12.68
C LEU A 255 -15.27 2.03 -12.50
N ARG A 256 -16.06 1.93 -13.57
CA ARG A 256 -17.52 1.89 -13.49
C ARG A 256 -18.03 0.69 -12.70
N SER A 257 -17.49 -0.50 -12.97
CA SER A 257 -17.83 -1.70 -12.22
C SER A 257 -17.47 -1.58 -10.73
N LEU A 258 -16.31 -0.97 -10.43
CA LEU A 258 -15.89 -0.69 -9.07
C LEU A 258 -16.81 0.31 -8.37
N GLU A 259 -17.20 1.40 -9.05
CA GLU A 259 -18.14 2.39 -8.54
C GLU A 259 -19.49 1.77 -8.17
N GLU A 260 -20.05 0.93 -9.04
CA GLU A 260 -21.28 0.19 -8.77
C GLU A 260 -21.13 -0.71 -7.55
N HIS A 261 -20.01 -1.45 -7.45
CA HIS A 261 -19.74 -2.34 -6.33
C HIS A 261 -19.62 -1.60 -4.99
N VAL A 262 -18.94 -0.46 -4.96
CA VAL A 262 -18.74 0.29 -3.69
C VAL A 262 -19.94 1.18 -3.34
N ALA A 263 -20.77 1.56 -4.29
CA ALA A 263 -21.95 2.40 -4.06
C ALA A 263 -22.94 1.74 -3.10
N GLU A 264 -23.17 0.44 -3.23
CA GLU A 264 -24.08 -0.31 -2.37
C GLU A 264 -23.52 -0.47 -0.95
N LYS A 265 -22.25 -0.84 -0.85
CA LYS A 265 -21.57 -1.18 0.40
C LYS A 265 -21.08 0.03 1.17
N GLY A 266 -20.73 1.11 0.47
CA GLY A 266 -20.19 2.35 1.00
C GLY A 266 -18.65 2.35 1.16
N TYR A 267 -17.99 1.22 0.87
CA TYR A 267 -16.53 1.08 0.92
C TYR A 267 -16.04 -0.12 0.10
N LEU A 268 -14.78 -0.09 -0.30
CA LEU A 268 -14.08 -1.26 -0.81
C LEU A 268 -13.43 -2.02 0.35
N GLU A 269 -13.61 -3.34 0.38
CA GLU A 269 -12.92 -4.21 1.36
C GLU A 269 -11.41 -4.26 1.09
N GLY A 270 -10.61 -4.22 2.16
CA GLY A 270 -9.14 -4.22 2.05
C GLY A 270 -8.57 -5.42 1.29
N HIS A 271 -9.22 -6.59 1.34
CA HIS A 271 -8.74 -7.78 0.64
C HIS A 271 -8.71 -7.63 -0.90
N HIS A 272 -9.53 -6.78 -1.50
CA HIS A 272 -9.47 -6.52 -2.94
C HIS A 272 -8.16 -5.83 -3.35
N MET A 273 -7.72 -4.85 -2.53
CA MET A 273 -6.42 -4.21 -2.75
C MET A 273 -5.26 -5.19 -2.54
N ALA A 274 -5.32 -6.02 -1.50
CA ALA A 274 -4.31 -7.04 -1.26
C ALA A 274 -4.22 -8.05 -2.42
N GLN A 275 -5.36 -8.48 -2.97
CA GLN A 275 -5.39 -9.36 -4.13
C GLN A 275 -4.74 -8.72 -5.36
N MET A 276 -5.04 -7.46 -5.66
CA MET A 276 -4.43 -6.72 -6.75
C MET A 276 -2.89 -6.67 -6.61
N PHE A 277 -2.38 -6.30 -5.43
CA PHE A 277 -0.95 -6.29 -5.17
C PHE A 277 -0.30 -7.68 -5.28
N ASN A 278 -0.98 -8.72 -4.81
CA ASN A 278 -0.48 -10.09 -4.92
C ASN A 278 -0.39 -10.55 -6.39
N MET A 279 -1.33 -10.13 -7.25
CA MET A 279 -1.30 -10.45 -8.68
C MET A 279 -0.12 -9.79 -9.40
N MET A 280 0.31 -8.60 -9.00
CA MET A 280 1.49 -7.93 -9.58
C MET A 280 2.81 -8.65 -9.25
N ARG A 281 2.82 -9.52 -8.24
CA ARG A 281 3.97 -10.35 -7.83
C ARG A 281 3.52 -11.78 -7.57
N GLU A 282 2.77 -12.36 -8.50
CA GLU A 282 2.08 -13.64 -8.35
C GLU A 282 3.02 -14.80 -7.99
N ASN A 283 4.22 -14.82 -8.54
CA ASN A 283 5.18 -15.87 -8.23
C ASN A 283 5.66 -15.81 -6.78
N ASP A 284 5.89 -14.60 -6.26
CA ASP A 284 6.39 -14.38 -4.91
C ASP A 284 5.27 -14.44 -3.85
N LEU A 285 4.08 -13.91 -4.18
CA LEU A 285 2.99 -13.70 -3.22
C LEU A 285 1.81 -14.67 -3.37
N ILE A 286 1.76 -15.48 -4.43
CA ILE A 286 0.74 -16.50 -4.63
C ILE A 286 1.40 -17.87 -4.78
N TRP A 287 2.11 -18.12 -5.90
CA TRP A 287 2.58 -19.44 -6.25
C TRP A 287 3.65 -19.99 -5.30
N SER A 288 4.53 -19.15 -4.80
CA SER A 288 5.50 -19.56 -3.78
C SER A 288 4.82 -20.12 -2.54
N PHE A 289 3.76 -19.47 -2.04
CA PHE A 289 3.00 -19.95 -0.88
C PHE A 289 2.15 -21.19 -1.21
N VAL A 290 1.51 -21.24 -2.37
CA VAL A 290 0.78 -22.45 -2.83
C VAL A 290 1.69 -23.67 -2.82
N VAL A 291 2.88 -23.55 -3.39
CA VAL A 291 3.85 -24.65 -3.44
C VAL A 291 4.36 -25.00 -2.04
N ASN A 292 4.76 -24.03 -1.24
CA ASN A 292 5.31 -24.31 0.09
C ASN A 292 4.25 -24.84 1.07
N ASN A 293 3.09 -24.20 1.13
CA ASN A 293 2.08 -24.54 2.13
C ASN A 293 1.30 -25.80 1.72
N TYR A 294 0.86 -25.87 0.45
CA TYR A 294 -0.08 -26.93 0.05
C TYR A 294 0.56 -28.13 -0.60
N LEU A 295 1.72 -27.96 -1.27
CA LEU A 295 2.39 -29.09 -1.92
C LEU A 295 3.55 -29.66 -1.10
N LEU A 296 4.28 -28.79 -0.40
CA LEU A 296 5.38 -29.21 0.47
C LEU A 296 4.97 -29.38 1.94
N GLY A 297 3.74 -29.01 2.31
CA GLY A 297 3.20 -29.16 3.66
C GLY A 297 3.94 -28.34 4.72
N ARG A 298 4.48 -27.16 4.34
CA ARG A 298 5.23 -26.28 5.24
C ARG A 298 4.29 -25.29 5.89
N ASP A 299 4.56 -24.98 7.16
CA ASP A 299 3.91 -23.88 7.85
C ASP A 299 4.58 -22.55 7.46
N PRO A 300 3.82 -21.45 7.29
CA PRO A 300 4.38 -20.14 7.01
C PRO A 300 5.30 -19.67 8.13
N MET A 301 6.47 -19.13 7.79
CA MET A 301 7.38 -18.55 8.77
C MET A 301 6.88 -17.17 9.22
N PRO A 302 7.12 -16.77 10.49
CA PRO A 302 6.82 -15.43 10.96
C PRO A 302 7.62 -14.37 10.17
N PHE A 303 6.88 -13.44 9.52
CA PHE A 303 7.47 -12.32 8.80
C PHE A 303 6.62 -11.05 9.02
N ASP A 304 7.16 -10.10 9.74
CA ASP A 304 6.47 -8.89 10.21
C ASP A 304 5.91 -8.01 9.09
N LEU A 305 6.62 -7.88 7.97
CA LEU A 305 6.15 -7.11 6.82
C LEU A 305 4.93 -7.76 6.16
N LEU A 306 4.88 -9.09 6.05
CA LEU A 306 3.71 -9.81 5.52
C LEU A 306 2.54 -9.78 6.51
N TYR A 307 2.80 -9.76 7.82
CA TYR A 307 1.79 -9.53 8.84
C TYR A 307 1.14 -8.15 8.65
N TRP A 308 1.94 -7.08 8.50
CA TRP A 308 1.44 -5.73 8.21
C TRP A 308 0.66 -5.69 6.89
N ASN A 309 1.16 -6.33 5.83
CA ASN A 309 0.52 -6.37 4.52
C ASN A 309 -0.86 -7.04 4.56
N ALA A 310 -1.03 -8.05 5.41
CA ALA A 310 -2.32 -8.72 5.63
C ALA A 310 -3.32 -7.86 6.44
N ASP A 311 -2.84 -6.88 7.22
CA ASP A 311 -3.66 -5.95 8.03
C ASP A 311 -4.12 -4.74 7.18
N SER A 312 -4.73 -5.02 6.03
CA SER A 312 -5.25 -4.02 5.11
C SER A 312 -6.49 -3.31 5.66
N THR A 313 -6.73 -2.08 5.20
CA THR A 313 -7.90 -1.28 5.55
C THR A 313 -8.87 -1.16 4.39
N ARG A 314 -10.12 -0.83 4.73
CA ARG A 314 -11.15 -0.47 3.75
C ARG A 314 -10.86 0.91 3.17
N LEU A 315 -11.49 1.19 2.03
CA LEU A 315 -11.44 2.49 1.37
C LEU A 315 -12.87 3.04 1.25
N PRO A 316 -13.17 4.26 1.74
CA PRO A 316 -14.48 4.87 1.56
C PRO A 316 -14.82 5.00 0.08
N ALA A 317 -16.08 4.78 -0.28
CA ALA A 317 -16.50 4.75 -1.68
C ALA A 317 -16.16 6.05 -2.42
N THR A 318 -16.51 7.22 -1.87
CA THR A 318 -16.23 8.51 -2.51
C THR A 318 -14.74 8.78 -2.64
N MET A 319 -13.97 8.54 -1.58
CA MET A 319 -12.50 8.69 -1.59
C MET A 319 -11.86 7.85 -2.70
N LEU A 320 -12.23 6.57 -2.79
CA LEU A 320 -11.69 5.65 -3.77
C LEU A 320 -11.96 6.13 -5.20
N VAL A 321 -13.21 6.49 -5.49
CA VAL A 321 -13.62 6.94 -6.83
C VAL A 321 -12.91 8.24 -7.20
N THR A 322 -12.90 9.24 -6.33
CA THR A 322 -12.20 10.52 -6.57
C THR A 322 -10.71 10.27 -6.81
N TYR A 323 -10.09 9.43 -5.97
CA TYR A 323 -8.67 9.13 -6.06
C TYR A 323 -8.32 8.46 -7.40
N LEU A 324 -9.05 7.41 -7.78
CA LEU A 324 -8.78 6.68 -9.03
C LEU A 324 -9.10 7.52 -10.27
N ARG A 325 -10.19 8.28 -10.29
CA ARG A 325 -10.53 9.12 -11.44
C ARG A 325 -9.65 10.35 -11.54
N LYS A 326 -9.69 11.23 -10.52
CA LYS A 326 -9.05 12.55 -10.61
C LYS A 326 -7.54 12.50 -10.45
N ILE A 327 -7.03 11.60 -9.58
CA ILE A 327 -5.59 11.52 -9.33
C ILE A 327 -4.93 10.58 -10.33
N TYR A 328 -5.40 9.34 -10.46
CA TYR A 328 -4.79 8.35 -11.36
C TYR A 328 -5.17 8.56 -12.82
N GLN A 329 -6.43 8.38 -13.19
CA GLN A 329 -6.87 8.40 -14.58
C GLN A 329 -6.61 9.75 -15.25
N ASP A 330 -6.96 10.85 -14.58
CA ASP A 330 -6.80 12.21 -15.10
C ASP A 330 -5.36 12.75 -14.94
N ASN A 331 -4.50 12.11 -14.14
CA ASN A 331 -3.22 12.68 -13.72
C ASN A 331 -3.38 14.11 -13.18
N GLY A 332 -4.36 14.28 -12.32
CA GLY A 332 -4.91 15.60 -11.96
C GLY A 332 -3.97 16.47 -11.15
N LEU A 333 -3.00 15.90 -10.42
CA LEU A 333 -1.99 16.67 -9.70
C LEU A 333 -1.07 17.45 -10.63
N MET A 334 -0.74 16.88 -11.79
CA MET A 334 0.13 17.52 -12.78
C MET A 334 -0.59 18.63 -13.58
N LYS A 335 -1.92 18.69 -13.53
CA LYS A 335 -2.73 19.66 -14.26
C LYS A 335 -3.16 20.80 -13.34
N PRO A 336 -2.57 22.00 -13.45
CA PRO A 336 -2.91 23.13 -12.57
C PRO A 336 -4.40 23.46 -12.54
N GLY A 337 -4.98 23.47 -11.34
CA GLY A 337 -6.38 23.79 -11.12
C GLY A 337 -7.39 22.69 -11.49
N HIS A 338 -6.94 21.53 -12.00
CA HIS A 338 -7.81 20.39 -12.28
C HIS A 338 -8.37 19.79 -10.99
N LEU A 339 -7.52 19.63 -9.97
CA LEU A 339 -7.95 19.26 -8.63
C LEU A 339 -8.31 20.52 -7.84
N VAL A 340 -9.50 20.55 -7.26
CA VAL A 340 -9.96 21.63 -6.38
C VAL A 340 -10.23 21.02 -5.01
N LEU A 341 -9.57 21.54 -3.96
CA LEU A 341 -9.73 21.08 -2.59
C LEU A 341 -10.14 22.26 -1.71
N ASP A 342 -11.22 22.11 -0.96
CA ASP A 342 -11.79 23.18 -0.10
C ASP A 342 -11.93 24.52 -0.85
N GLY A 343 -12.41 24.45 -2.10
CA GLY A 343 -12.57 25.59 -3.00
C GLY A 343 -11.25 26.18 -3.55
N VAL A 344 -10.09 25.57 -3.26
CA VAL A 344 -8.78 26.04 -3.72
C VAL A 344 -8.31 25.20 -4.91
N PRO A 345 -8.04 25.83 -6.08
CA PRO A 345 -7.41 25.16 -7.20
C PRO A 345 -5.97 24.76 -6.86
N ILE A 346 -5.67 23.46 -6.97
CA ILE A 346 -4.35 22.90 -6.65
C ILE A 346 -3.40 23.10 -7.82
N ASP A 347 -2.21 23.63 -7.51
CA ASP A 347 -1.10 23.79 -8.46
C ASP A 347 0.22 23.45 -7.75
N ILE A 348 0.72 22.24 -7.98
CA ILE A 348 1.95 21.75 -7.31
C ILE A 348 3.20 22.56 -7.67
N ARG A 349 3.20 23.31 -8.78
CA ARG A 349 4.30 24.19 -9.19
C ARG A 349 4.50 25.39 -8.25
N LYS A 350 3.51 25.67 -7.38
CA LYS A 350 3.56 26.74 -6.37
C LYS A 350 4.16 26.27 -5.05
N ILE A 351 4.52 25.00 -4.94
CA ILE A 351 5.17 24.48 -3.73
C ILE A 351 6.61 25.01 -3.67
N GLU A 352 6.89 25.82 -2.66
CA GLU A 352 8.23 26.35 -2.36
C GLU A 352 8.93 25.56 -1.25
N THR A 353 8.22 24.67 -0.58
CA THR A 353 8.76 23.83 0.49
C THR A 353 9.88 22.93 -0.05
N PRO A 354 11.10 23.01 0.52
CA PRO A 354 12.18 22.10 0.15
C PRO A 354 11.75 20.66 0.29
N SER A 355 11.89 19.88 -0.79
CA SER A 355 11.39 18.52 -0.89
C SER A 355 12.50 17.53 -1.23
N TYR A 356 12.49 16.36 -0.58
CA TYR A 356 13.41 15.26 -0.82
C TYR A 356 12.62 14.00 -1.17
N PHE A 357 12.90 13.42 -2.34
CA PHE A 357 12.23 12.22 -2.82
C PHE A 357 13.16 11.01 -2.70
N VAL A 358 12.63 9.93 -2.15
CA VAL A 358 13.26 8.62 -2.09
C VAL A 358 12.40 7.65 -2.89
N ALA A 359 12.90 7.23 -4.02
CA ALA A 359 12.26 6.23 -4.88
C ALA A 359 13.24 5.10 -5.17
N THR A 360 12.73 3.88 -5.35
CA THR A 360 13.55 2.72 -5.67
C THR A 360 13.46 2.39 -7.15
N LYS A 361 14.60 2.02 -7.74
CA LYS A 361 14.69 1.81 -9.19
C LYS A 361 13.83 0.64 -9.69
N GLU A 362 13.62 -0.36 -8.84
CA GLU A 362 12.90 -1.60 -9.16
C GLU A 362 11.51 -1.66 -8.51
N ASP A 363 10.96 -0.51 -8.10
CA ASP A 363 9.61 -0.45 -7.55
C ASP A 363 8.59 -0.66 -8.68
N HIS A 364 7.82 -1.74 -8.58
CA HIS A 364 6.80 -2.11 -9.57
C HIS A 364 5.42 -1.49 -9.28
N ILE A 365 5.25 -0.87 -8.10
CA ILE A 365 4.00 -0.21 -7.68
C ILE A 365 4.11 1.31 -7.88
N ALA A 366 5.26 1.89 -7.47
CA ALA A 366 5.54 3.31 -7.58
C ALA A 366 6.83 3.52 -8.39
N PRO A 367 6.78 3.45 -9.73
CA PRO A 367 7.94 3.64 -10.58
C PRO A 367 8.65 4.95 -10.26
N TRP A 368 9.98 4.92 -10.13
CA TRP A 368 10.78 6.08 -9.74
C TRP A 368 10.66 7.27 -10.70
N VAL A 369 10.33 6.99 -11.98
CA VAL A 369 10.12 8.01 -13.02
C VAL A 369 8.87 8.86 -12.78
N SER A 370 7.97 8.40 -11.91
CA SER A 370 6.70 9.05 -11.53
C SER A 370 6.79 9.82 -10.21
N SER A 371 7.99 9.87 -9.59
CA SER A 371 8.24 10.55 -8.31
C SER A 371 8.65 12.01 -8.48
#